data_8a2299132c9d4e52d6ddb3aed818ed7f
#
_entry.id   8a2299132c9d4e52d6ddb3aed818ed7f
#
_cell.length_a   1.000
_cell.length_b   1.000
_cell.length_c   1.000
_cell.angle_alpha   90.00
_cell.angle_beta   90.00
_cell.angle_gamma   90.00
#
_symmetry.space_group_name_H-M   'P 1'
#
loop_
_entity.id
_entity.type
_entity.pdbx_description
1 polymer ?
#
loop_
_entity_poly.entity_id
_entity_poly.type
_entity_poly.pdbx_seq_one_letter_code
_entity_poly.pdbx_strand_id
1 'polypeptide(L)'
;MLFRSGEEEKSEQEPLKIWGKIEGDKIVKTDDISITSQCIRVPVSDGHTAAVFMSFKDGVKKPTVEEIIDIWSNYSGRAQELDLPSAPKHFLHYFTEPDRPQIKSERNLENGMAVSVGRLRPDTQYDYKFVCMSHNTLRGAAGGAVLLAELLCAEGYMD
;
A
#
# COMPACT_ATOMS: atom_id res chain seq x y z
N MET A 1 18.11 -19.52 -4.85
CA MET A 1 17.01 -18.56 -4.92
C MET A 1 17.61 -17.20 -5.27
N LEU A 2 17.33 -16.69 -6.46
CA LEU A 2 17.90 -15.42 -6.91
C LEU A 2 17.00 -14.27 -6.45
N PHE A 3 17.51 -13.42 -5.56
CA PHE A 3 16.93 -12.10 -5.35
C PHE A 3 17.13 -11.28 -6.63
N ARG A 4 16.10 -10.60 -7.09
CA ARG A 4 16.29 -9.58 -8.13
C ARG A 4 16.97 -8.39 -7.46
N SER A 5 18.12 -8.00 -8.02
CA SER A 5 18.81 -6.79 -7.56
C SER A 5 17.90 -5.57 -7.73
N GLY A 6 17.83 -4.72 -6.71
CA GLY A 6 17.10 -3.45 -6.74
C GLY A 6 15.63 -3.50 -6.28
N GLU A 7 15.08 -4.66 -5.84
CA GLU A 7 13.72 -4.70 -5.30
C GLU A 7 13.58 -3.88 -4.00
N GLU A 8 14.56 -4.00 -3.11
CA GLU A 8 14.60 -3.26 -1.85
C GLU A 8 14.78 -1.76 -2.11
N GLU A 9 15.73 -1.38 -2.96
CA GLU A 9 15.94 0.00 -3.35
C GLU A 9 14.68 0.65 -3.95
N LYS A 10 13.93 -0.08 -4.80
CA LYS A 10 12.65 0.40 -5.33
C LYS A 10 11.64 0.63 -4.22
N SER A 11 11.47 -0.33 -3.31
CA SER A 11 10.54 -0.22 -2.20
C SER A 11 10.87 0.96 -1.27
N GLU A 12 12.12 1.33 -1.15
CA GLU A 12 12.59 2.47 -0.36
C GLU A 12 12.46 3.80 -1.08
N GLN A 13 12.70 3.83 -2.40
CA GLN A 13 12.85 5.07 -3.15
C GLN A 13 11.60 5.50 -3.94
N GLU A 14 10.81 4.55 -4.45
CA GLU A 14 9.63 4.88 -5.25
C GLU A 14 8.53 5.59 -4.44
N PRO A 15 8.21 5.21 -3.19
CA PRO A 15 7.25 5.94 -2.37
C PRO A 15 7.67 7.40 -2.12
N LEU A 16 8.96 7.65 -1.91
CA LEU A 16 9.47 9.01 -1.73
C LEU A 16 9.27 9.87 -2.97
N LYS A 17 9.31 9.26 -4.15
CA LYS A 17 9.02 9.92 -5.42
C LYS A 17 7.53 10.20 -5.58
N ILE A 18 6.66 9.25 -5.20
CA ILE A 18 5.19 9.39 -5.28
C ILE A 18 4.72 10.53 -4.37
N TRP A 19 5.26 10.64 -3.17
CA TRP A 19 4.97 11.72 -2.22
C TRP A 19 5.84 12.96 -2.40
N GLY A 20 6.64 12.98 -3.46
CA GLY A 20 7.50 14.11 -3.81
C GLY A 20 6.73 15.30 -4.39
N LYS A 21 7.47 16.29 -4.84
CA LYS A 21 6.93 17.51 -5.45
C LYS A 21 7.44 17.66 -6.88
N ILE A 22 6.63 18.29 -7.73
CA ILE A 22 7.07 18.68 -9.08
C ILE A 22 7.74 20.05 -8.97
N GLU A 23 9.00 20.12 -9.36
CA GLU A 23 9.79 21.36 -9.45
C GLU A 23 10.34 21.51 -10.87
N GLY A 24 9.75 22.40 -11.64
CA GLY A 24 10.03 22.49 -13.08
C GLY A 24 9.68 21.19 -13.80
N ASP A 25 10.63 20.61 -14.51
CA ASP A 25 10.47 19.36 -15.27
C ASP A 25 10.90 18.10 -14.46
N LYS A 26 11.11 18.22 -13.15
CA LYS A 26 11.63 17.13 -12.31
C LYS A 26 10.71 16.84 -11.14
N ILE A 27 10.69 15.56 -10.74
CA ILE A 27 10.10 15.13 -9.48
C ILE A 27 11.20 15.13 -8.43
N VAL A 28 11.05 15.97 -7.40
CA VAL A 28 11.92 16.01 -6.23
C VAL A 28 11.33 15.08 -5.17
N LYS A 29 12.09 14.10 -4.73
CA LYS A 29 11.66 13.14 -3.70
C LYS A 29 11.43 13.88 -2.39
N THR A 30 10.44 13.42 -1.62
CA THR A 30 10.26 13.91 -0.25
C THR A 30 11.39 13.42 0.66
N ASP A 31 11.79 14.24 1.61
CA ASP A 31 12.67 13.92 2.74
C ASP A 31 11.89 13.77 4.06
N ASP A 32 10.56 13.87 3.97
CA ASP A 32 9.68 13.77 5.12
C ASP A 32 9.54 12.35 5.67
N ILE A 33 9.86 11.34 4.88
CA ILE A 33 9.68 9.93 5.21
C ILE A 33 10.99 9.20 4.97
N SER A 34 11.37 8.34 5.91
CA SER A 34 12.47 7.38 5.76
C SER A 34 11.91 5.98 5.69
N ILE A 35 12.33 5.22 4.69
CA ILE A 35 11.87 3.85 4.47
C ILE A 35 13.08 2.95 4.35
N THR A 36 13.06 1.83 5.04
CA THR A 36 13.98 0.71 4.82
C THR A 36 13.15 -0.54 4.53
N SER A 37 13.64 -1.40 3.66
CA SER A 37 12.97 -2.64 3.30
C SER A 37 13.92 -3.81 3.18
N GLN A 38 13.41 -5.00 3.49
CA GLN A 38 14.08 -6.25 3.23
C GLN A 38 13.14 -7.23 2.56
N CYS A 39 13.50 -7.68 1.36
CA CYS A 39 12.70 -8.60 0.59
C CYS A 39 13.04 -10.05 0.93
N ILE A 40 12.01 -10.85 1.22
CA ILE A 40 12.13 -12.27 1.54
C ILE A 40 11.30 -13.09 0.56
N ARG A 41 11.89 -14.12 -0.03
CA ARG A 41 11.17 -15.08 -0.88
C ARG A 41 10.56 -16.19 -0.02
N VAL A 42 9.24 -16.32 -0.15
CA VAL A 42 8.46 -17.33 0.59
C VAL A 42 7.69 -18.22 -0.39
N PRO A 43 7.38 -19.47 -0.04
CA PRO A 43 6.71 -20.43 -0.93
C PRO A 43 5.19 -20.19 -0.94
N VAL A 44 4.77 -19.07 -1.52
CA VAL A 44 3.35 -18.74 -1.75
C VAL A 44 3.12 -18.62 -3.26
N SER A 45 1.89 -18.92 -3.71
CA SER A 45 1.56 -18.85 -5.14
C SER A 45 1.50 -17.43 -5.64
N ASP A 46 0.76 -16.57 -4.94
CA ASP A 46 0.54 -15.17 -5.26
C ASP A 46 0.36 -14.36 -3.98
N GLY A 47 0.71 -13.07 -4.06
CA GLY A 47 0.56 -12.11 -2.98
C GLY A 47 1.89 -11.67 -2.37
N HIS A 48 1.96 -10.39 -2.06
CA HIS A 48 3.01 -9.79 -1.26
C HIS A 48 2.47 -9.47 0.13
N THR A 49 3.21 -9.85 1.15
CA THR A 49 2.90 -9.54 2.54
C THR A 49 4.05 -8.73 3.12
N ALA A 50 3.73 -7.65 3.81
CA ALA A 50 4.69 -6.85 4.55
C ALA A 50 4.37 -6.86 6.04
N ALA A 51 5.38 -7.14 6.87
CA ALA A 51 5.38 -6.81 8.29
C ALA A 51 5.96 -5.39 8.42
N VAL A 52 5.12 -4.45 8.83
CA VAL A 52 5.47 -3.03 8.85
C VAL A 52 5.66 -2.58 10.29
N PHE A 53 6.73 -1.85 10.52
CA PHE A 53 7.01 -1.11 11.74
C PHE A 53 7.09 0.36 11.37
N MET A 54 6.41 1.23 12.10
CA MET A 54 6.40 2.66 11.79
C MET A 54 6.53 3.52 13.02
N SER A 55 7.18 4.66 12.84
CA SER A 55 7.25 5.74 13.82
C SER A 55 6.89 7.06 13.18
N PHE A 56 6.26 7.93 13.94
CA PHE A 56 6.03 9.31 13.57
C PHE A 56 7.26 10.16 13.94
N LYS A 57 7.48 11.24 13.19
CA LYS A 57 8.54 12.19 13.51
C LYS A 57 8.33 12.80 14.91
N ASP A 58 9.41 13.15 15.55
CA ASP A 58 9.36 13.86 16.83
C ASP A 58 8.56 15.16 16.73
N GLY A 59 7.77 15.44 17.75
CA GLY A 59 6.93 16.63 17.81
C GLY A 59 5.60 16.53 17.05
N VAL A 60 5.34 15.43 16.34
CA VAL A 60 4.04 15.17 15.69
C VAL A 60 3.11 14.46 16.68
N LYS A 61 1.84 14.93 16.76
CA LYS A 61 0.82 14.20 17.54
C LYS A 61 0.61 12.83 16.91
N LYS A 62 0.86 11.78 17.66
CA LYS A 62 0.63 10.40 17.21
C LYS A 62 -0.86 10.08 17.27
N PRO A 63 -1.47 9.58 16.18
CA PRO A 63 -2.86 9.13 16.21
C PRO A 63 -3.00 7.88 17.09
N THR A 64 -4.16 7.64 17.66
CA THR A 64 -4.44 6.38 18.35
C THR A 64 -4.60 5.23 17.36
N VAL A 65 -4.60 3.99 17.85
CA VAL A 65 -4.87 2.80 17.02
C VAL A 65 -6.25 2.90 16.35
N GLU A 66 -7.24 3.35 17.11
CA GLU A 66 -8.62 3.55 16.64
C GLU A 66 -8.70 4.61 15.54
N GLU A 67 -8.01 5.75 15.71
CA GLU A 67 -7.93 6.81 14.70
C GLU A 67 -7.27 6.30 13.40
N ILE A 68 -6.23 5.48 13.49
CA ILE A 68 -5.59 4.87 12.31
C ILE A 68 -6.53 3.89 11.61
N ILE A 69 -7.22 3.04 12.37
CA ILE A 69 -8.18 2.08 11.83
C ILE A 69 -9.33 2.81 11.13
N ASP A 70 -9.84 3.88 11.73
CA ASP A 70 -10.91 4.70 11.15
C ASP A 70 -10.48 5.33 9.82
N ILE A 71 -9.27 5.92 9.77
CA ILE A 71 -8.69 6.46 8.54
C ILE A 71 -8.59 5.37 7.45
N TRP A 72 -8.09 4.19 7.77
CA TRP A 72 -7.96 3.11 6.79
C TRP A 72 -9.31 2.57 6.31
N SER A 73 -10.27 2.42 7.23
CA SER A 73 -11.59 1.88 6.93
C SER A 73 -12.44 2.83 6.07
N ASN A 74 -12.22 4.13 6.20
CA ASN A 74 -12.92 5.17 5.45
C ASN A 74 -12.11 5.71 4.26
N TYR A 75 -10.95 5.11 3.97
CA TYR A 75 -10.11 5.58 2.88
C TYR A 75 -10.80 5.38 1.52
N SER A 76 -10.90 6.47 0.77
CA SER A 76 -11.33 6.48 -0.62
C SER A 76 -10.33 7.27 -1.45
N GLY A 77 -9.95 6.74 -2.58
CA GLY A 77 -9.06 7.41 -3.52
C GLY A 77 -9.79 7.84 -4.79
N ARG A 78 -9.11 8.54 -5.66
CA ARG A 78 -9.68 9.08 -6.88
C ARG A 78 -10.36 8.03 -7.77
N ALA A 79 -9.83 6.82 -7.81
CA ALA A 79 -10.41 5.72 -8.58
C ALA A 79 -11.80 5.30 -8.05
N GLN A 80 -12.01 5.32 -6.73
CA GLN A 80 -13.30 5.05 -6.10
C GLN A 80 -14.27 6.22 -6.28
N GLU A 81 -13.79 7.46 -6.16
CA GLU A 81 -14.61 8.66 -6.37
C GLU A 81 -15.18 8.73 -7.78
N LEU A 82 -14.42 8.28 -8.77
CA LEU A 82 -14.83 8.22 -10.17
C LEU A 82 -15.57 6.93 -10.54
N ASP A 83 -15.76 6.01 -9.59
CA ASP A 83 -16.40 4.70 -9.80
C ASP A 83 -15.83 3.96 -11.03
N LEU A 84 -14.49 3.95 -11.14
CA LEU A 84 -13.83 3.34 -12.30
C LEU A 84 -14.08 1.84 -12.37
N PRO A 85 -14.23 1.25 -13.57
CA PRO A 85 -14.65 -0.14 -13.76
C PRO A 85 -13.76 -1.18 -13.05
N SER A 86 -12.45 -0.95 -13.01
CA SER A 86 -11.49 -1.84 -12.33
C SER A 86 -11.16 -1.44 -10.90
N ALA A 87 -11.78 -0.36 -10.38
CA ALA A 87 -11.54 0.07 -9.01
C ALA A 87 -12.21 -0.90 -8.01
N PRO A 88 -11.52 -1.30 -6.93
CA PRO A 88 -12.18 -1.97 -5.83
C PRO A 88 -13.15 -0.99 -5.16
N LYS A 89 -14.31 -1.48 -4.69
CA LYS A 89 -15.26 -0.63 -3.96
C LYS A 89 -14.67 -0.11 -2.67
N HIS A 90 -13.95 -0.98 -1.96
CA HIS A 90 -13.17 -0.63 -0.79
C HIS A 90 -11.70 -0.95 -1.06
N PHE A 91 -10.86 0.07 -1.07
CA PHE A 91 -9.45 -0.10 -1.37
C PHE A 91 -8.68 -0.76 -0.22
N LEU A 92 -8.90 -0.29 1.01
CA LEU A 92 -8.30 -0.83 2.22
C LEU A 92 -9.34 -1.63 3.02
N HIS A 93 -8.99 -2.86 3.38
CA HIS A 93 -9.79 -3.70 4.27
C HIS A 93 -9.01 -3.96 5.55
N TYR A 94 -9.49 -3.44 6.68
CA TYR A 94 -8.91 -3.71 7.98
C TYR A 94 -9.58 -4.93 8.64
N PHE A 95 -8.77 -5.87 9.08
CA PHE A 95 -9.18 -7.08 9.78
C PHE A 95 -8.87 -6.99 11.27
N THR A 96 -9.86 -7.26 12.09
CA THR A 96 -9.74 -7.28 13.55
C THR A 96 -9.29 -8.63 14.10
N GLU A 97 -9.45 -9.69 13.32
CA GLU A 97 -9.06 -11.03 13.68
C GLU A 97 -7.53 -11.15 13.84
N PRO A 98 -7.06 -11.83 14.91
CA PRO A 98 -5.64 -11.85 15.25
C PRO A 98 -4.76 -12.62 14.26
N ASP A 99 -5.35 -13.46 13.40
CA ASP A 99 -4.68 -14.27 12.39
C ASP A 99 -4.80 -13.72 10.97
N ARG A 100 -5.40 -12.52 10.79
CA ARG A 100 -5.58 -11.86 9.48
C ARG A 100 -4.67 -10.63 9.33
N PRO A 101 -4.31 -10.26 8.08
CA PRO A 101 -4.64 -10.91 6.80
C PRO A 101 -3.78 -12.14 6.51
N GLN A 102 -4.31 -13.05 5.68
CA GLN A 102 -3.61 -14.23 5.17
C GLN A 102 -3.74 -14.30 3.64
N ILE A 103 -2.65 -14.60 2.95
CA ILE A 103 -2.64 -14.69 1.47
C ILE A 103 -3.73 -15.65 0.96
N LYS A 104 -3.89 -16.80 1.59
CA LYS A 104 -4.87 -17.81 1.16
C LYS A 104 -6.30 -17.31 1.19
N SER A 105 -6.64 -16.45 2.13
CA SER A 105 -8.01 -15.98 2.36
C SER A 105 -8.32 -14.67 1.63
N GLU A 106 -7.39 -13.70 1.65
CA GLU A 106 -7.67 -12.33 1.22
C GLU A 106 -7.08 -11.95 -0.14
N ARG A 107 -6.18 -12.75 -0.73
CA ARG A 107 -5.51 -12.35 -1.98
C ARG A 107 -6.47 -12.00 -3.13
N ASN A 108 -7.64 -12.61 -3.16
CA ASN A 108 -8.66 -12.40 -4.21
C ASN A 108 -9.75 -11.40 -3.81
N LEU A 109 -9.61 -10.75 -2.66
CA LEU A 109 -10.60 -9.75 -2.20
C LEU A 109 -10.69 -8.61 -3.22
N GLU A 110 -11.93 -8.16 -3.48
CA GLU A 110 -12.22 -7.16 -4.53
C GLU A 110 -11.57 -7.53 -5.89
N ASN A 111 -11.72 -8.79 -6.30
CA ASN A 111 -11.08 -9.33 -7.52
C ASN A 111 -9.54 -9.21 -7.51
N GLY A 112 -8.92 -9.26 -6.34
CA GLY A 112 -7.48 -9.10 -6.16
C GLY A 112 -6.98 -7.66 -6.21
N MET A 113 -7.89 -6.68 -6.20
CA MET A 113 -7.55 -5.25 -6.27
C MET A 113 -7.50 -4.55 -4.90
N ALA A 114 -7.96 -5.21 -3.84
CA ALA A 114 -7.88 -4.67 -2.48
C ALA A 114 -6.48 -4.80 -1.86
N VAL A 115 -6.23 -3.96 -0.87
CA VAL A 115 -5.14 -4.11 0.09
C VAL A 115 -5.74 -4.48 1.45
N SER A 116 -5.31 -5.61 2.00
CA SER A 116 -5.74 -6.11 3.29
C SER A 116 -4.75 -5.70 4.37
N VAL A 117 -5.24 -5.14 5.46
CA VAL A 117 -4.44 -4.69 6.60
C VAL A 117 -5.00 -5.29 7.88
N GLY A 118 -4.14 -5.62 8.83
CA GLY A 118 -4.58 -6.11 10.13
C GLY A 118 -3.46 -6.09 11.15
N ARG A 119 -3.81 -6.48 12.38
CA ARG A 119 -2.86 -6.59 13.48
C ARG A 119 -2.17 -5.27 13.85
N LEU A 120 -2.83 -4.13 13.62
CA LEU A 120 -2.32 -2.84 14.07
C LEU A 120 -2.31 -2.80 15.60
N ARG A 121 -1.17 -2.48 16.17
CA ARG A 121 -0.96 -2.40 17.61
C ARG A 121 0.28 -1.57 17.94
N PRO A 122 0.39 -1.06 19.18
CA PRO A 122 1.62 -0.44 19.65
C PRO A 122 2.81 -1.42 19.56
N ASP A 123 3.98 -0.88 19.33
CA ASP A 123 5.25 -1.61 19.33
C ASP A 123 6.14 -1.21 20.51
N THR A 124 7.17 -2.01 20.80
CA THR A 124 8.10 -1.75 21.89
C THR A 124 9.32 -0.92 21.47
N GLN A 125 9.60 -0.84 20.18
CA GLN A 125 10.75 -0.09 19.61
C GLN A 125 10.30 1.05 18.71
N TYR A 126 9.18 0.85 18.01
CA TYR A 126 8.54 1.80 17.13
C TYR A 126 7.20 2.25 17.73
N ASP A 127 6.52 3.17 17.10
CA ASP A 127 5.21 3.59 17.61
C ASP A 127 4.16 2.49 17.38
N TYR A 128 4.13 1.94 16.16
CA TYR A 128 3.16 0.93 15.76
C TYR A 128 3.77 -0.16 14.89
N LYS A 129 3.10 -1.30 14.87
CA LYS A 129 3.35 -2.38 13.93
C LYS A 129 2.05 -2.98 13.41
N PHE A 130 2.08 -3.43 12.17
CA PHE A 130 0.93 -4.06 11.52
C PHE A 130 1.38 -5.00 10.40
N VAL A 131 0.45 -5.71 9.82
CA VAL A 131 0.66 -6.55 8.63
C VAL A 131 -0.24 -6.05 7.52
N CYS A 132 0.29 -5.94 6.31
CA CYS A 132 -0.51 -5.69 5.13
C CYS A 132 -0.15 -6.64 4.00
N MET A 133 -1.10 -6.86 3.09
CA MET A 133 -0.89 -7.68 1.92
C MET A 133 -1.72 -7.21 0.73
N SER A 134 -1.24 -7.54 -0.46
CA SER A 134 -1.97 -7.34 -1.70
C SER A 134 -1.61 -8.41 -2.73
N HIS A 135 -2.45 -8.57 -3.75
CA HIS A 135 -2.17 -9.46 -4.87
C HIS A 135 -1.07 -8.87 -5.75
N ASN A 136 0.02 -9.62 -5.96
CA ASN A 136 1.19 -9.15 -6.68
C ASN A 136 0.98 -8.99 -8.20
N THR A 137 0.17 -9.84 -8.82
CA THR A 137 -0.06 -9.83 -10.27
C THR A 137 -1.31 -9.05 -10.68
N LEU A 138 -2.34 -9.03 -9.87
CA LEU A 138 -3.54 -8.22 -10.13
C LEU A 138 -3.31 -6.78 -9.65
N ARG A 139 -3.38 -6.51 -8.36
CA ARG A 139 -3.17 -5.15 -7.83
C ARG A 139 -1.79 -4.58 -8.19
N GLY A 140 -0.75 -5.38 -8.02
CA GLY A 140 0.65 -4.96 -8.20
C GLY A 140 1.13 -4.89 -9.65
N ALA A 141 0.36 -5.39 -10.62
CA ALA A 141 0.77 -5.41 -12.02
C ALA A 141 -0.41 -5.16 -12.98
N ALA A 142 -0.99 -6.20 -13.58
CA ALA A 142 -1.93 -6.07 -14.69
C ALA A 142 -3.19 -5.26 -14.34
N GLY A 143 -3.85 -5.58 -13.23
CA GLY A 143 -5.05 -4.86 -12.78
C GLY A 143 -4.76 -3.41 -12.40
N GLY A 144 -3.61 -3.15 -11.75
CA GLY A 144 -3.17 -1.79 -11.45
C GLY A 144 -2.88 -0.97 -12.70
N ALA A 145 -2.31 -1.59 -13.76
CA ALA A 145 -2.07 -0.91 -15.03
C ALA A 145 -3.37 -0.57 -15.77
N VAL A 146 -4.34 -1.49 -15.78
CA VAL A 146 -5.67 -1.23 -16.37
C VAL A 146 -6.36 -0.09 -15.62
N LEU A 147 -6.41 -0.13 -14.29
CA LEU A 147 -7.01 0.91 -13.47
C LEU A 147 -6.34 2.28 -13.69
N LEU A 148 -5.02 2.31 -13.88
CA LEU A 148 -4.31 3.54 -14.20
C LEU A 148 -4.72 4.10 -15.56
N ALA A 149 -4.87 3.24 -16.58
CA ALA A 149 -5.35 3.66 -17.89
C ALA A 149 -6.78 4.22 -17.81
N GLU A 150 -7.69 3.54 -17.11
CA GLU A 150 -9.05 4.04 -16.86
C GLU A 150 -9.03 5.43 -16.17
N LEU A 151 -8.16 5.60 -15.18
CA LEU A 151 -8.01 6.89 -14.50
C LEU A 151 -7.51 7.98 -15.45
N LEU A 152 -6.51 7.70 -16.27
CA LEU A 152 -5.97 8.66 -17.25
C LEU A 152 -7.03 9.07 -18.29
N CYS A 153 -7.85 8.12 -18.75
CA CYS A 153 -8.98 8.45 -19.63
C CYS A 153 -10.01 9.32 -18.91
N ALA A 154 -10.40 8.96 -17.69
CA ALA A 154 -11.40 9.72 -16.93
C ALA A 154 -10.94 11.14 -16.56
N GLU A 155 -9.64 11.36 -16.41
CA GLU A 155 -9.03 12.66 -16.14
C GLU A 155 -8.65 13.44 -17.42
N GLY A 156 -8.92 12.89 -18.61
CA GLY A 156 -8.69 13.55 -19.90
C GLY A 156 -7.24 13.58 -20.36
N TYR A 157 -6.39 12.71 -19.86
CA TYR A 157 -5.02 12.56 -20.34
C TYR A 157 -4.91 11.63 -21.56
N MET A 158 -5.93 10.82 -21.79
CA MET A 158 -6.02 9.87 -22.91
C MET A 158 -7.44 9.90 -23.48
N ASP A 159 -7.55 9.76 -24.83
CA ASP A 159 -8.81 9.63 -25.56
C ASP A 159 -9.30 8.17 -25.58
#